data_d120c26702b5f632d45ad7584286beb3
#
_entry.id   d120c26702b5f632d45ad7584286beb3
#
_cell.length_a   1.000
_cell.length_b   1.000
_cell.length_c   1.000
_cell.angle_alpha   90.00
_cell.angle_beta   90.00
_cell.angle_gamma   90.00
#
_symmetry.space_group_name_H-M   'P 1'
#
loop_
_entity.id
_entity.type
_entity.pdbx_description
1 polymer ?
#
loop_
_entity_poly.entity_id
_entity_poly.type
_entity_poly.pdbx_seq_one_letter_code
_entity_poly.pdbx_strand_id
1 'polypeptide(L)'
;SGGGKSTLLRLLAGLEAPNSGDILAGTTPLSTIQDDTRMMFQDARLLPWKTVMDNVGLGLKGSWREDARQALAAVGLENRAGEWPAALSGGQKQRVALARALIHRPGLLLLDEPLGALDALTRIEMQDLIETLWQTHGFTVLLVTHDVSEAVAMADRVLLIEEGKIGLDLTVDIPRPRRVGSARLAELEAEVLDRVMKRGEAEIQRIKANA
;
A
#
# COMPACT_ATOMS: atom_id res chain seq x y z
N SER A 1 5.31 -2.14 15.59
CA SER A 1 3.94 -1.71 15.82
C SER A 1 3.96 -0.49 16.74
N GLY A 2 3.16 0.55 16.46
CA GLY A 2 3.11 1.74 17.33
C GLY A 2 3.95 2.96 16.86
N GLY A 3 4.72 2.86 15.78
CA GLY A 3 5.57 3.97 15.30
C GLY A 3 4.85 5.11 14.56
N GLY A 4 3.49 5.12 14.50
CA GLY A 4 2.74 6.20 13.84
C GLY A 4 2.45 5.99 12.34
N LYS A 5 2.84 4.84 11.74
CA LYS A 5 2.63 4.58 10.30
C LYS A 5 1.16 4.64 9.88
N SER A 6 0.28 3.95 10.59
CA SER A 6 -1.17 3.97 10.29
C SER A 6 -1.81 5.34 10.56
N THR A 7 -1.29 6.09 11.54
CA THR A 7 -1.71 7.48 11.79
C THR A 7 -1.32 8.36 10.59
N LEU A 8 -0.10 8.21 10.07
CA LEU A 8 0.33 8.92 8.86
C LEU A 8 -0.59 8.62 7.67
N LEU A 9 -0.93 7.34 7.44
CA LEU A 9 -1.87 6.98 6.36
C LEU A 9 -3.24 7.61 6.54
N ARG A 10 -3.78 7.66 7.78
CA ARG A 10 -5.09 8.28 8.06
C ARG A 10 -5.06 9.78 7.84
N LEU A 11 -3.98 10.45 8.21
CA LEU A 11 -3.77 11.87 7.93
C LEU A 11 -3.74 12.14 6.42
N LEU A 12 -3.00 11.33 5.66
CA LEU A 12 -2.91 11.43 4.20
C LEU A 12 -4.23 11.08 3.51
N ALA A 13 -5.01 10.14 4.06
CA ALA A 13 -6.34 9.79 3.57
C ALA A 13 -7.43 10.83 3.95
N GLY A 14 -7.09 11.86 4.75
CA GLY A 14 -8.05 12.83 5.25
C GLY A 14 -9.04 12.26 6.27
N LEU A 15 -8.73 11.12 6.85
CA LEU A 15 -9.57 10.49 7.91
C LEU A 15 -9.29 11.10 9.29
N GLU A 16 -8.15 11.77 9.44
CA GLU A 16 -7.74 12.51 10.62
C GLU A 16 -7.13 13.84 10.18
N ALA A 17 -7.21 14.87 11.03
CA ALA A 17 -6.56 16.15 10.79
C ALA A 17 -5.26 16.26 11.61
N PRO A 18 -4.18 16.89 11.08
CA PRO A 18 -2.98 17.14 11.85
C PRO A 18 -3.25 18.14 12.97
N ASN A 19 -2.64 17.94 14.14
CA ASN A 19 -2.74 18.87 15.25
C ASN A 19 -2.01 20.20 14.96
N SER A 20 -0.97 20.14 14.11
CA SER A 20 -0.18 21.29 13.66
C SER A 20 0.56 20.96 12.37
N GLY A 21 0.98 21.99 11.63
CA GLY A 21 1.66 21.83 10.35
C GLY A 21 0.70 21.55 9.19
N ASP A 22 1.25 21.41 8.00
CA ASP A 22 0.51 21.23 6.74
C ASP A 22 0.95 19.95 6.04
N ILE A 23 0.01 19.32 5.34
CA ILE A 23 0.28 18.20 4.44
C ILE A 23 0.06 18.70 3.02
N LEU A 24 1.11 18.64 2.21
CA LEU A 24 1.11 19.15 0.85
C LEU A 24 1.40 18.05 -0.16
N ALA A 25 0.72 18.10 -1.31
CA ALA A 25 1.08 17.38 -2.53
C ALA A 25 1.68 18.42 -3.51
N GLY A 26 3.00 18.43 -3.62
CA GLY A 26 3.72 19.54 -4.23
C GLY A 26 3.52 20.83 -3.44
N THR A 27 2.83 21.81 -4.02
CA THR A 27 2.48 23.09 -3.38
C THR A 27 1.01 23.19 -2.95
N THR A 28 0.22 22.13 -3.22
CA THR A 28 -1.23 22.15 -2.97
C THR A 28 -1.55 21.42 -1.65
N PRO A 29 -2.36 22.02 -0.76
CA PRO A 29 -2.81 21.34 0.44
C PRO A 29 -3.54 20.02 0.10
N LEU A 30 -3.13 18.91 0.70
CA LEU A 30 -3.70 17.58 0.41
C LEU A 30 -5.22 17.55 0.68
N SER A 31 -5.70 18.32 1.66
CA SER A 31 -7.12 18.44 1.98
C SER A 31 -7.99 18.92 0.81
N THR A 32 -7.41 19.64 -0.16
CA THR A 32 -8.15 20.13 -1.33
C THR A 32 -8.21 19.13 -2.48
N ILE A 33 -7.41 18.05 -2.43
CA ILE A 33 -7.34 17.00 -3.45
C ILE A 33 -7.60 15.61 -2.88
N GLN A 34 -8.34 15.53 -1.76
CA GLN A 34 -8.66 14.25 -1.11
C GLN A 34 -9.47 13.30 -2.01
N ASP A 35 -10.28 13.85 -2.91
CA ASP A 35 -11.02 13.05 -3.90
C ASP A 35 -10.11 12.32 -4.88
N ASP A 36 -8.85 12.72 -4.98
CA ASP A 36 -7.80 12.09 -5.79
C ASP A 36 -6.98 11.05 -5.01
N THR A 37 -7.28 10.87 -3.72
CA THR A 37 -6.63 9.92 -2.84
C THR A 37 -7.50 8.70 -2.59
N ARG A 38 -6.93 7.50 -2.72
CA ARG A 38 -7.61 6.25 -2.37
C ARG A 38 -6.76 5.42 -1.42
N MET A 39 -7.45 4.69 -0.53
CA MET A 39 -6.79 3.85 0.47
C MET A 39 -7.25 2.40 0.35
N MET A 40 -6.28 1.50 0.39
CA MET A 40 -6.48 0.06 0.48
C MET A 40 -5.95 -0.42 1.83
N PHE A 41 -6.76 -1.21 2.52
CA PHE A 41 -6.46 -1.72 3.86
C PHE A 41 -5.90 -3.14 3.79
N GLN A 42 -5.30 -3.58 4.87
CA GLN A 42 -4.82 -4.96 5.04
C GLN A 42 -5.93 -5.99 4.82
N ASP A 43 -7.13 -5.74 5.34
CA ASP A 43 -8.34 -6.46 4.94
C ASP A 43 -8.98 -5.76 3.74
N ALA A 44 -9.35 -6.52 2.73
CA ALA A 44 -9.95 -6.03 1.50
C ALA A 44 -11.27 -5.25 1.71
N ARG A 45 -11.93 -5.42 2.86
CA ARG A 45 -13.17 -4.74 3.26
C ARG A 45 -14.23 -4.75 2.16
N LEU A 46 -14.39 -5.90 1.51
CA LEU A 46 -15.45 -6.08 0.52
C LEU A 46 -16.79 -6.22 1.25
N LEU A 47 -17.83 -5.61 0.69
CA LEU A 47 -19.19 -5.74 1.19
C LEU A 47 -19.70 -7.13 0.83
N PRO A 48 -19.96 -8.03 1.81
CA PRO A 48 -20.29 -9.43 1.54
C PRO A 48 -21.66 -9.60 0.87
N TRP A 49 -22.52 -8.62 0.95
CA TRP A 49 -23.85 -8.57 0.32
C TRP A 49 -23.87 -7.89 -1.05
N LYS A 50 -22.71 -7.61 -1.64
CA LYS A 50 -22.54 -7.07 -2.99
C LYS A 50 -21.70 -8.02 -3.82
N THR A 51 -22.01 -8.09 -5.12
CA THR A 51 -21.16 -8.82 -6.07
C THR A 51 -19.78 -8.17 -6.18
N VAL A 52 -18.84 -8.86 -6.81
CA VAL A 52 -17.50 -8.34 -7.13
C VAL A 52 -17.61 -7.05 -7.94
N MET A 53 -18.44 -7.04 -8.99
CA MET A 53 -18.72 -5.87 -9.81
C MET A 53 -19.24 -4.69 -8.97
N ASP A 54 -20.22 -4.93 -8.12
CA ASP A 54 -20.84 -3.88 -7.29
C ASP A 54 -19.90 -3.38 -6.17
N ASN A 55 -18.95 -4.21 -5.73
CA ASN A 55 -17.87 -3.79 -4.82
C ASN A 55 -16.91 -2.83 -5.51
N VAL A 56 -16.52 -3.12 -6.75
CA VAL A 56 -15.63 -2.23 -7.53
C VAL A 56 -16.30 -0.90 -7.83
N GLY A 57 -17.59 -0.92 -8.22
CA GLY A 57 -18.36 0.29 -8.55
C GLY A 57 -18.92 1.04 -7.34
N LEU A 58 -18.48 0.70 -6.11
CA LEU A 58 -19.01 1.29 -4.89
C LEU A 58 -18.81 2.82 -4.86
N GLY A 59 -19.92 3.54 -4.66
CA GLY A 59 -19.92 5.02 -4.60
C GLY A 59 -20.02 5.70 -5.95
N LEU A 60 -19.88 4.99 -7.06
CA LEU A 60 -20.03 5.55 -8.39
C LEU A 60 -21.50 5.69 -8.79
N LYS A 61 -21.77 6.67 -9.65
CA LYS A 61 -23.08 6.94 -10.23
C LYS A 61 -23.03 6.83 -11.75
N GLY A 62 -24.19 6.67 -12.39
CA GLY A 62 -24.29 6.61 -13.85
C GLY A 62 -23.83 5.26 -14.43
N SER A 63 -23.16 5.28 -15.57
CA SER A 63 -22.79 4.11 -16.38
C SER A 63 -21.42 3.52 -16.02
N TRP A 64 -21.11 3.36 -14.75
CA TRP A 64 -19.82 2.90 -14.22
C TRP A 64 -19.48 1.41 -14.52
N ARG A 65 -20.44 0.60 -14.97
CA ARG A 65 -20.23 -0.84 -15.12
C ARG A 65 -19.14 -1.22 -16.12
N GLU A 66 -18.97 -0.43 -17.17
CA GLU A 66 -17.90 -0.66 -18.15
C GLU A 66 -16.53 -0.34 -17.55
N ASP A 67 -16.42 0.79 -16.83
CA ASP A 67 -15.17 1.13 -16.12
C ASP A 67 -14.83 0.07 -15.07
N ALA A 68 -15.82 -0.46 -14.35
CA ALA A 68 -15.62 -1.54 -13.37
C ALA A 68 -15.17 -2.85 -14.04
N ARG A 69 -15.68 -3.18 -15.25
CA ARG A 69 -15.23 -4.34 -16.00
C ARG A 69 -13.76 -4.18 -16.40
N GLN A 70 -13.38 -3.00 -16.90
CA GLN A 70 -11.99 -2.69 -17.26
C GLN A 70 -11.07 -2.74 -16.03
N ALA A 71 -11.49 -2.20 -14.88
CA ALA A 71 -10.74 -2.29 -13.64
C ALA A 71 -10.57 -3.74 -13.17
N LEU A 72 -11.60 -4.59 -13.31
CA LEU A 72 -11.52 -6.02 -13.01
C LEU A 72 -10.62 -6.76 -14.00
N ALA A 73 -10.66 -6.43 -15.29
CA ALA A 73 -9.77 -6.98 -16.30
C ALA A 73 -8.31 -6.66 -15.99
N ALA A 74 -8.02 -5.41 -15.58
CA ALA A 74 -6.67 -4.96 -15.21
C ALA A 74 -6.07 -5.74 -14.03
N VAL A 75 -6.91 -6.31 -13.15
CA VAL A 75 -6.47 -7.17 -12.03
C VAL A 75 -6.69 -8.67 -12.30
N GLY A 76 -7.07 -9.06 -13.53
CA GLY A 76 -7.26 -10.45 -13.96
C GLY A 76 -8.50 -11.14 -13.37
N LEU A 77 -9.56 -10.37 -13.06
CA LEU A 77 -10.79 -10.90 -12.41
C LEU A 77 -12.08 -10.55 -13.18
N GLU A 78 -12.00 -10.23 -14.46
CA GLU A 78 -13.19 -9.90 -15.27
C GLU A 78 -14.24 -11.03 -15.25
N ASN A 79 -13.78 -12.28 -15.33
CA ASN A 79 -14.64 -13.48 -15.31
C ASN A 79 -15.29 -13.76 -13.94
N ARG A 80 -14.91 -13.04 -12.90
CA ARG A 80 -15.43 -13.14 -11.52
C ARG A 80 -16.43 -12.04 -11.16
N ALA A 81 -16.76 -11.15 -12.09
CA ALA A 81 -17.57 -9.95 -11.85
C ALA A 81 -18.93 -10.22 -11.18
N GLY A 82 -19.58 -11.30 -11.52
CA GLY A 82 -20.88 -11.71 -10.96
C GLY A 82 -20.81 -12.49 -9.66
N GLU A 83 -19.61 -12.87 -9.19
CA GLU A 83 -19.45 -13.65 -7.97
C GLU A 83 -19.58 -12.80 -6.70
N TRP A 84 -19.70 -13.48 -5.57
CA TRP A 84 -19.75 -12.89 -4.24
C TRP A 84 -18.38 -12.97 -3.55
N PRO A 85 -18.02 -12.05 -2.64
CA PRO A 85 -16.75 -12.10 -1.94
C PRO A 85 -16.45 -13.43 -1.24
N ALA A 86 -17.48 -14.16 -0.80
CA ALA A 86 -17.33 -15.45 -0.13
C ALA A 86 -16.72 -16.53 -1.06
N ALA A 87 -16.90 -16.41 -2.37
CA ALA A 87 -16.36 -17.35 -3.37
C ALA A 87 -14.89 -17.08 -3.74
N LEU A 88 -14.30 -15.96 -3.25
CA LEU A 88 -12.96 -15.53 -3.61
C LEU A 88 -11.91 -15.95 -2.59
N SER A 89 -10.70 -16.30 -3.08
CA SER A 89 -9.51 -16.43 -2.24
C SER A 89 -9.08 -15.09 -1.63
N GLY A 90 -8.19 -15.10 -0.62
CA GLY A 90 -7.63 -13.89 -0.02
C GLY A 90 -6.97 -12.96 -1.03
N GLY A 91 -6.14 -13.52 -1.91
CA GLY A 91 -5.48 -12.75 -2.99
C GLY A 91 -6.47 -12.17 -4.00
N GLN A 92 -7.50 -12.91 -4.37
CA GLN A 92 -8.57 -12.40 -5.24
C GLN A 92 -9.35 -11.26 -4.59
N LYS A 93 -9.66 -11.35 -3.28
CA LYS A 93 -10.27 -10.24 -2.53
C LYS A 93 -9.40 -8.98 -2.54
N GLN A 94 -8.08 -9.12 -2.38
CA GLN A 94 -7.15 -8.00 -2.45
C GLN A 94 -7.09 -7.39 -3.85
N ARG A 95 -7.10 -8.20 -4.92
CA ARG A 95 -7.19 -7.72 -6.31
C ARG A 95 -8.50 -6.95 -6.56
N VAL A 96 -9.63 -7.39 -6.02
CA VAL A 96 -10.90 -6.64 -6.09
C VAL A 96 -10.81 -5.30 -5.35
N ALA A 97 -10.19 -5.28 -4.17
CA ALA A 97 -9.98 -4.04 -3.42
C ALA A 97 -9.07 -3.06 -4.18
N LEU A 98 -8.04 -3.56 -4.87
CA LEU A 98 -7.18 -2.77 -5.76
C LEU A 98 -7.98 -2.20 -6.96
N ALA A 99 -8.77 -3.02 -7.63
CA ALA A 99 -9.65 -2.56 -8.72
C ALA A 99 -10.63 -1.48 -8.26
N ARG A 100 -11.23 -1.63 -7.06
CA ARG A 100 -12.11 -0.63 -6.44
C ARG A 100 -11.40 0.69 -6.16
N ALA A 101 -10.11 0.66 -5.79
CA ALA A 101 -9.33 1.87 -5.60
C ALA A 101 -8.99 2.53 -6.94
N LEU A 102 -8.59 1.75 -7.93
CA LEU A 102 -8.10 2.25 -9.22
C LEU A 102 -9.19 2.74 -10.17
N ILE A 103 -10.45 2.27 -10.06
CA ILE A 103 -11.56 2.73 -10.90
C ILE A 103 -11.77 4.26 -10.83
N HIS A 104 -11.38 4.87 -9.71
CA HIS A 104 -11.43 6.31 -9.50
C HIS A 104 -10.25 7.07 -10.09
N ARG A 105 -9.27 6.36 -10.71
CA ARG A 105 -8.04 6.93 -11.28
C ARG A 105 -7.31 7.87 -10.32
N PRO A 106 -6.96 7.42 -9.11
CA PRO A 106 -6.37 8.28 -8.10
C PRO A 106 -4.99 8.78 -8.50
N GLY A 107 -4.63 10.00 -8.08
CA GLY A 107 -3.25 10.49 -8.13
C GLY A 107 -2.39 9.96 -6.99
N LEU A 108 -3.04 9.60 -5.85
CA LEU A 108 -2.37 9.02 -4.68
C LEU A 108 -3.08 7.76 -4.21
N LEU A 109 -2.34 6.63 -4.19
CA LEU A 109 -2.78 5.35 -3.67
C LEU A 109 -2.05 5.03 -2.36
N LEU A 110 -2.81 4.90 -1.28
CA LEU A 110 -2.33 4.55 0.05
C LEU A 110 -2.58 3.07 0.31
N LEU A 111 -1.53 2.33 0.65
CA LEU A 111 -1.56 0.89 0.88
C LEU A 111 -1.14 0.59 2.32
N ASP A 112 -2.08 0.11 3.15
CA ASP A 112 -1.83 -0.25 4.56
C ASP A 112 -1.66 -1.76 4.69
N GLU A 113 -0.42 -2.24 4.68
CA GLU A 113 -0.03 -3.66 4.78
C GLU A 113 -0.81 -4.59 3.81
N PRO A 114 -0.96 -4.23 2.51
CA PRO A 114 -1.88 -4.89 1.58
C PRO A 114 -1.53 -6.35 1.31
N LEU A 115 -0.29 -6.75 1.56
CA LEU A 115 0.24 -8.07 1.23
C LEU A 115 0.48 -8.95 2.47
N GLY A 116 0.30 -8.41 3.68
CA GLY A 116 0.65 -9.08 4.93
C GLY A 116 -0.11 -10.39 5.20
N ALA A 117 -1.31 -10.54 4.67
CA ALA A 117 -2.15 -11.75 4.84
C ALA A 117 -2.03 -12.75 3.68
N LEU A 118 -1.15 -12.52 2.69
CA LEU A 118 -1.01 -13.36 1.51
C LEU A 118 0.11 -14.39 1.68
N ASP A 119 -0.07 -15.56 1.06
CA ASP A 119 1.01 -16.53 0.89
C ASP A 119 2.11 -16.00 -0.04
N ALA A 120 3.28 -16.63 -0.04
CA ALA A 120 4.46 -16.13 -0.72
C ALA A 120 4.27 -15.94 -2.24
N LEU A 121 3.61 -16.89 -2.93
CA LEU A 121 3.40 -16.78 -4.37
C LEU A 121 2.39 -15.69 -4.71
N THR A 122 1.25 -15.67 -4.03
CA THR A 122 0.21 -14.65 -4.22
C THR A 122 0.75 -13.25 -3.90
N ARG A 123 1.68 -13.13 -2.94
CA ARG A 123 2.36 -11.87 -2.61
C ARG A 123 3.20 -11.38 -3.78
N ILE A 124 4.03 -12.23 -4.37
CA ILE A 124 4.86 -11.88 -5.54
C ILE A 124 3.96 -11.45 -6.71
N GLU A 125 2.93 -12.22 -7.04
CA GLU A 125 1.98 -11.87 -8.09
C GLU A 125 1.30 -10.52 -7.85
N MET A 126 1.00 -10.19 -6.60
CA MET A 126 0.36 -8.93 -6.23
C MET A 126 1.34 -7.75 -6.30
N GLN A 127 2.62 -7.96 -5.95
CA GLN A 127 3.69 -6.98 -6.13
C GLN A 127 3.87 -6.63 -7.61
N ASP A 128 4.00 -7.64 -8.47
CA ASP A 128 4.13 -7.47 -9.92
C ASP A 128 2.91 -6.76 -10.52
N LEU A 129 1.71 -7.09 -10.05
CA LEU A 129 0.48 -6.44 -10.47
C LEU A 129 0.46 -4.96 -10.10
N ILE A 130 0.77 -4.62 -8.86
CA ILE A 130 0.82 -3.22 -8.40
C ILE A 130 1.88 -2.44 -9.18
N GLU A 131 3.07 -3.01 -9.40
CA GLU A 131 4.13 -2.37 -10.19
C GLU A 131 3.70 -2.13 -11.64
N THR A 132 3.08 -3.12 -12.29
CA THR A 132 2.56 -3.00 -13.66
C THR A 132 1.51 -1.89 -13.78
N LEU A 133 0.57 -1.84 -12.85
CA LEU A 133 -0.48 -0.82 -12.83
C LEU A 133 0.08 0.57 -12.53
N TRP A 134 1.06 0.67 -11.63
CA TRP A 134 1.77 1.91 -11.36
C TRP A 134 2.51 2.43 -12.59
N GLN A 135 3.25 1.58 -13.30
CA GLN A 135 3.95 1.95 -14.55
C GLN A 135 2.98 2.40 -15.64
N THR A 136 1.80 1.77 -15.71
CA THR A 136 0.79 2.08 -16.74
C THR A 136 0.05 3.37 -16.47
N HIS A 137 -0.26 3.67 -15.21
CA HIS A 137 -1.15 4.77 -14.83
C HIS A 137 -0.44 5.98 -14.20
N GLY A 138 0.80 5.82 -13.68
CA GLY A 138 1.64 6.92 -13.18
C GLY A 138 1.19 7.56 -11.86
N PHE A 139 0.34 6.88 -11.07
CA PHE A 139 -0.08 7.38 -9.77
C PHE A 139 1.05 7.29 -8.72
N THR A 140 1.00 8.12 -7.70
CA THR A 140 1.91 8.01 -6.55
C THR A 140 1.43 6.89 -5.62
N VAL A 141 2.35 6.05 -5.12
CA VAL A 141 2.05 5.02 -4.13
C VAL A 141 2.76 5.32 -2.82
N LEU A 142 2.03 5.23 -1.71
CA LEU A 142 2.61 5.15 -0.38
C LEU A 142 2.21 3.81 0.24
N LEU A 143 3.21 2.95 0.39
CA LEU A 143 3.07 1.61 0.93
C LEU A 143 3.55 1.59 2.38
N VAL A 144 2.70 1.18 3.29
CA VAL A 144 3.10 0.82 4.66
C VAL A 144 3.24 -0.69 4.74
N THR A 145 4.40 -1.13 5.17
CA THR A 145 4.69 -2.54 5.41
C THR A 145 5.60 -2.70 6.64
N HIS A 146 5.62 -3.88 7.20
CA HIS A 146 6.60 -4.32 8.20
C HIS A 146 7.65 -5.27 7.60
N ASP A 147 7.54 -5.59 6.31
CA ASP A 147 8.46 -6.44 5.56
C ASP A 147 9.48 -5.56 4.82
N VAL A 148 10.75 -5.66 5.23
CA VAL A 148 11.85 -4.86 4.65
C VAL A 148 12.12 -5.26 3.21
N SER A 149 12.04 -6.56 2.90
CA SER A 149 12.22 -7.07 1.52
C SER A 149 11.17 -6.48 0.58
N GLU A 150 9.91 -6.44 1.02
CA GLU A 150 8.81 -5.80 0.29
C GLU A 150 9.07 -4.31 0.05
N ALA A 151 9.47 -3.58 1.11
CA ALA A 151 9.75 -2.15 1.00
C ALA A 151 10.84 -1.84 -0.03
N VAL A 152 11.97 -2.57 0.02
CA VAL A 152 13.12 -2.36 -0.88
C VAL A 152 12.81 -2.82 -2.31
N ALA A 153 12.04 -3.91 -2.48
CA ALA A 153 11.67 -4.40 -3.81
C ALA A 153 10.72 -3.43 -4.54
N MET A 154 9.73 -2.86 -3.83
CA MET A 154 8.66 -2.09 -4.45
C MET A 154 8.91 -0.59 -4.49
N ALA A 155 9.54 0.01 -3.47
CA ALA A 155 9.61 1.45 -3.34
C ALA A 155 10.85 2.08 -4.01
N ASP A 156 10.73 3.31 -4.50
CA ASP A 156 11.87 4.12 -4.95
C ASP A 156 12.53 4.87 -3.79
N ARG A 157 11.82 4.96 -2.66
CA ARG A 157 12.29 5.58 -1.42
C ARG A 157 11.69 4.86 -0.22
N VAL A 158 12.53 4.47 0.72
CA VAL A 158 12.13 3.77 1.96
C VAL A 158 12.32 4.71 3.14
N LEU A 159 11.25 4.93 3.91
CA LEU A 159 11.26 5.72 5.12
C LEU A 159 11.04 4.81 6.33
N LEU A 160 11.96 4.80 7.27
CA LEU A 160 11.77 4.15 8.56
C LEU A 160 11.21 5.16 9.57
N ILE A 161 10.00 4.89 10.06
CA ILE A 161 9.37 5.74 11.08
C ILE A 161 9.66 5.17 12.45
N GLU A 162 10.26 6.00 13.28
CA GLU A 162 10.71 5.67 14.63
C GLU A 162 10.24 6.73 15.62
N GLU A 163 9.53 6.35 16.68
CA GLU A 163 9.06 7.26 17.74
C GLU A 163 8.39 8.53 17.19
N GLY A 164 7.59 8.38 16.11
CA GLY A 164 6.92 9.49 15.43
C GLY A 164 7.83 10.38 14.58
N LYS A 165 9.07 9.95 14.30
CA LYS A 165 10.05 10.66 13.47
C LYS A 165 10.57 9.77 12.34
N ILE A 166 11.12 10.39 11.31
CA ILE A 166 11.86 9.69 10.26
C ILE A 166 13.25 9.37 10.81
N GLY A 167 13.53 8.10 11.06
CA GLY A 167 14.83 7.60 11.55
C GLY A 167 15.78 7.22 10.42
N LEU A 168 15.25 6.80 9.27
CA LEU A 168 15.99 6.53 8.05
C LEU A 168 15.21 7.02 6.83
N ASP A 169 15.94 7.58 5.88
CA ASP A 169 15.44 8.00 4.57
C ASP A 169 16.40 7.47 3.51
N LEU A 170 16.00 6.40 2.82
CA LEU A 170 16.84 5.66 1.89
C LEU A 170 16.24 5.73 0.48
N THR A 171 17.04 6.18 -0.49
CA THR A 171 16.70 6.08 -1.91
C THR A 171 17.11 4.72 -2.46
N VAL A 172 16.20 4.06 -3.16
CA VAL A 172 16.45 2.76 -3.80
C VAL A 172 16.79 3.00 -5.27
N ASP A 173 18.06 3.21 -5.54
CA ASP A 173 18.59 3.44 -6.90
C ASP A 173 18.89 2.11 -7.60
N ILE A 174 17.84 1.33 -7.85
CA ILE A 174 17.90 0.07 -8.60
C ILE A 174 16.85 0.14 -9.71
N PRO A 175 17.24 -0.05 -10.97
CA PRO A 175 16.31 -0.02 -12.09
C PRO A 175 15.28 -1.16 -12.00
N ARG A 176 14.09 -0.92 -12.54
CA ARG A 176 13.01 -1.92 -12.65
C ARG A 176 13.12 -2.70 -13.97
N PRO A 177 12.69 -3.96 -14.05
CA PRO A 177 12.12 -4.74 -12.94
C PRO A 177 13.20 -5.19 -11.94
N ARG A 178 12.88 -5.10 -10.65
CA ARG A 178 13.79 -5.53 -9.59
C ARG A 178 13.63 -7.02 -9.32
N ARG A 179 14.71 -7.78 -9.50
CA ARG A 179 14.66 -9.22 -9.25
C ARG A 179 14.92 -9.52 -7.78
N VAL A 180 13.96 -10.16 -7.14
CA VAL A 180 14.13 -10.70 -5.77
C VAL A 180 15.37 -11.59 -5.74
N GLY A 181 16.23 -11.40 -4.70
CA GLY A 181 17.48 -12.15 -4.56
C GLY A 181 18.67 -11.56 -5.32
N SER A 182 18.54 -10.39 -5.98
CA SER A 182 19.72 -9.71 -6.53
C SER A 182 20.63 -9.20 -5.40
N ALA A 183 21.97 -9.23 -5.62
CA ALA A 183 22.94 -8.82 -4.61
C ALA A 183 22.69 -7.39 -4.11
N ARG A 184 22.36 -6.47 -5.00
CA ARG A 184 22.11 -5.07 -4.63
C ARG A 184 20.85 -4.88 -3.79
N LEU A 185 19.76 -5.62 -4.05
CA LEU A 185 18.58 -5.61 -3.20
C LEU A 185 18.90 -6.17 -1.81
N ALA A 186 19.66 -7.28 -1.75
CA ALA A 186 20.07 -7.87 -0.49
C ALA A 186 20.96 -6.94 0.36
N GLU A 187 21.84 -6.16 -0.27
CA GLU A 187 22.65 -5.14 0.41
C GLU A 187 21.76 -4.04 1.04
N LEU A 188 20.81 -3.49 0.29
CA LEU A 188 19.89 -2.46 0.80
C LEU A 188 18.96 -3.00 1.88
N GLU A 189 18.48 -4.23 1.71
CA GLU A 189 17.69 -4.93 2.71
C GLU A 189 18.48 -5.10 4.03
N ALA A 190 19.75 -5.52 3.93
CA ALA A 190 20.64 -5.65 5.07
C ALA A 190 20.89 -4.30 5.77
N GLU A 191 21.05 -3.21 5.01
CA GLU A 191 21.22 -1.85 5.56
C GLU A 191 20.01 -1.42 6.39
N VAL A 192 18.80 -1.61 5.85
CA VAL A 192 17.55 -1.27 6.56
C VAL A 192 17.37 -2.16 7.79
N LEU A 193 17.63 -3.48 7.66
CA LEU A 193 17.53 -4.43 8.78
C LEU A 193 18.52 -4.10 9.89
N ASP A 194 19.77 -3.79 9.57
CA ASP A 194 20.79 -3.40 10.56
C ASP A 194 20.33 -2.17 11.36
N ARG A 195 19.73 -1.19 10.70
CA ARG A 195 19.16 -0.02 11.37
C ARG A 195 18.03 -0.38 12.32
N VAL A 196 17.11 -1.23 11.88
CA VAL A 196 15.96 -1.71 12.69
C VAL A 196 16.44 -2.51 13.91
N MET A 197 17.44 -3.38 13.72
CA MET A 197 17.97 -4.26 14.77
C MET A 197 18.76 -3.51 15.85
N LYS A 198 19.64 -2.58 15.47
CA LYS A 198 20.40 -1.74 16.40
C LYS A 198 19.50 -0.97 17.35
N ARG A 199 18.34 -0.55 16.87
CA ARG A 199 17.34 0.11 17.71
C ARG A 199 16.71 -0.85 18.71
N GLY A 200 16.32 -2.04 18.28
CA GLY A 200 15.74 -3.05 19.18
C GLY A 200 16.65 -3.35 20.36
N GLU A 201 17.95 -3.43 20.14
CA GLU A 201 18.95 -3.62 21.19
C GLU A 201 19.03 -2.41 22.15
N ALA A 202 19.02 -1.19 21.61
CA ALA A 202 19.06 0.04 22.42
C ALA A 202 17.80 0.20 23.29
N GLU A 203 16.62 -0.18 22.78
CA GLU A 203 15.37 -0.15 23.53
C GLU A 203 15.34 -1.19 24.65
N ILE A 204 15.82 -2.41 24.40
CA ILE A 204 15.98 -3.47 25.41
C ILE A 204 16.95 -3.02 26.52
N GLN A 205 18.07 -2.38 26.16
CA GLN A 205 19.01 -1.85 27.15
C GLN A 205 18.42 -0.73 28.01
N ARG A 206 17.60 0.16 27.41
CA ARG A 206 16.88 1.22 28.16
C ARG A 206 15.87 0.65 29.15
N ILE A 207 15.12 -0.38 28.76
CA ILE A 207 14.16 -1.05 29.64
C ILE A 207 14.89 -1.71 30.82
N LYS A 208 16.02 -2.38 30.54
CA LYS A 208 16.86 -3.02 31.62
C LYS A 208 17.51 -2.01 32.54
N ALA A 209 17.83 -0.81 32.08
CA ALA A 209 18.46 0.24 32.91
C ALA A 209 17.43 0.98 33.78
N ASN A 210 16.14 0.90 33.48
CA ASN A 210 15.04 1.56 34.21
C ASN A 210 14.26 0.55 35.13
N ALA A 211 14.62 -0.73 35.13
CA ALA A 211 14.06 -1.78 35.99
C ALA A 211 14.95 -2.07 37.17
#